data_c825cd6e1c7b142be1ebb7b29b802968
#
_entry.id   c825cd6e1c7b142be1ebb7b29b802968
#
_cell.length_a   1.000
_cell.length_b   1.000
_cell.length_c   1.000
_cell.angle_alpha   90.00
_cell.angle_beta   90.00
_cell.angle_gamma   90.00
#
_symmetry.space_group_name_H-M   'P 1'
#
loop_
_entity.id
_entity.type
_entity.pdbx_description
1 polymer ?
#
loop_
_entity_poly.entity_id
_entity_poly.type
_entity_poly.pdbx_seq_one_letter_code
_entity_poly.pdbx_strand_id
1 'polypeptide(L)'
;MRYTLPVTALTASLLLAATSVHANETLDVEMHKVSAEGIEESIGTVSLEHTDHGLLLTPSLTDLEPGVYGFHVHQNANCEPAENDSGEMTAALSAGGHYDPEETDTHQGPYGEGHLGDLPVLTVNEDGEANLPVLAPRLRMEDMPGRALMIHEGGDTYEDEPHLGGGGTRMACGAIES
;
A
#
# COMPACT_ATOMS: atom_id res chain seq x y z
N MET A 1 65.39 10.16 -52.47
CA MET A 1 64.87 9.78 -51.10
C MET A 1 63.47 10.30 -50.98
N ARG A 2 62.47 9.39 -50.94
CA ARG A 2 61.04 9.75 -50.76
C ARG A 2 60.70 9.33 -49.37
N TYR A 3 60.32 10.25 -48.48
CA TYR A 3 59.86 9.99 -47.16
C TYR A 3 58.32 9.86 -47.21
N THR A 4 57.78 8.68 -46.89
CA THR A 4 56.36 8.44 -46.68
C THR A 4 56.11 8.58 -45.19
N LEU A 5 55.27 9.53 -44.81
CA LEU A 5 54.73 9.66 -43.40
C LEU A 5 53.51 8.74 -43.20
N PRO A 6 53.40 8.04 -42.08
CA PRO A 6 52.21 7.26 -41.78
C PRO A 6 51.09 8.18 -41.28
N VAL A 7 49.90 8.04 -41.84
CA VAL A 7 48.66 8.64 -41.36
C VAL A 7 48.10 7.74 -40.26
N THR A 8 48.17 8.22 -39.05
CA THR A 8 47.52 7.54 -37.90
C THR A 8 46.06 7.96 -37.84
N ALA A 9 45.15 7.04 -38.16
CA ALA A 9 43.72 7.26 -38.02
C ALA A 9 43.31 7.11 -36.53
N LEU A 10 42.85 8.20 -35.95
CA LEU A 10 42.32 8.25 -34.60
C LEU A 10 40.82 7.87 -34.66
N THR A 11 40.48 6.65 -34.26
CA THR A 11 39.07 6.22 -34.14
C THR A 11 38.53 6.71 -32.81
N ALA A 12 37.66 7.72 -32.86
CA ALA A 12 36.89 8.17 -31.69
C ALA A 12 35.72 7.19 -31.45
N SER A 13 35.81 6.39 -30.39
CA SER A 13 34.70 5.53 -29.92
C SER A 13 33.70 6.39 -29.14
N LEU A 14 32.52 6.58 -29.72
CA LEU A 14 31.39 7.23 -29.06
C LEU A 14 30.74 6.23 -28.10
N LEU A 15 30.96 6.37 -26.78
CA LEU A 15 30.19 5.64 -25.76
C LEU A 15 28.80 6.25 -25.67
N LEU A 16 27.78 5.56 -26.19
CA LEU A 16 26.37 5.84 -25.87
C LEU A 16 26.13 5.39 -24.43
N ALA A 17 25.99 6.33 -23.51
CA ALA A 17 25.43 6.07 -22.20
C ALA A 17 23.93 5.81 -22.37
N ALA A 18 23.52 4.56 -22.24
CA ALA A 18 22.10 4.20 -22.15
C ALA A 18 21.58 4.70 -20.78
N THR A 19 20.83 5.79 -20.77
CA THR A 19 20.03 6.18 -19.60
C THR A 19 18.87 5.22 -19.50
N SER A 20 18.90 4.31 -18.52
CA SER A 20 17.75 3.49 -18.15
C SER A 20 16.66 4.43 -17.64
N VAL A 21 15.64 4.67 -18.43
CA VAL A 21 14.38 5.24 -17.94
C VAL A 21 13.75 4.12 -17.10
N HIS A 22 13.86 4.21 -15.77
CA HIS A 22 13.02 3.38 -14.90
C HIS A 22 11.60 3.92 -15.10
N ALA A 23 10.78 3.14 -15.79
CA ALA A 23 9.33 3.36 -15.72
C ALA A 23 8.96 3.22 -14.24
N ASN A 24 8.27 4.20 -13.66
CA ASN A 24 7.68 4.06 -12.34
C ASN A 24 6.79 2.81 -12.38
N GLU A 25 7.14 1.82 -11.58
CA GLU A 25 6.36 0.61 -11.44
C GLU A 25 5.12 0.98 -10.62
N THR A 26 3.94 0.86 -11.22
CA THR A 26 2.66 1.08 -10.56
C THR A 26 1.93 -0.24 -10.41
N LEU A 27 1.24 -0.42 -9.29
CA LEU A 27 0.41 -1.57 -9.00
C LEU A 27 -0.99 -1.08 -8.59
N ASP A 28 -2.02 -1.50 -9.30
CA ASP A 28 -3.39 -1.17 -8.94
C ASP A 28 -4.00 -2.30 -8.10
N VAL A 29 -4.53 -1.95 -6.93
CA VAL A 29 -5.18 -2.86 -5.99
C VAL A 29 -6.68 -2.59 -6.02
N GLU A 30 -7.46 -3.56 -6.47
CA GLU A 30 -8.91 -3.48 -6.45
C GLU A 30 -9.43 -3.66 -5.02
N MET A 31 -10.24 -2.71 -4.55
CA MET A 31 -10.82 -2.70 -3.20
C MET A 31 -12.28 -3.14 -3.25
N HIS A 32 -12.64 -4.04 -2.35
CA HIS A 32 -13.99 -4.57 -2.20
C HIS A 32 -14.51 -4.31 -0.79
N LYS A 33 -15.81 -4.05 -0.66
CA LYS A 33 -16.47 -4.13 0.64
C LYS A 33 -16.35 -5.55 1.18
N VAL A 34 -16.31 -5.69 2.50
CA VAL A 34 -16.20 -6.99 3.16
C VAL A 34 -17.15 -7.06 4.34
N SER A 35 -17.72 -8.25 4.57
CA SER A 35 -18.59 -8.54 5.68
C SER A 35 -18.29 -9.92 6.27
N ALA A 36 -19.07 -10.32 7.29
CA ALA A 36 -18.99 -11.67 7.85
C ALA A 36 -19.43 -12.76 6.84
N GLU A 37 -20.15 -12.37 5.78
CA GLU A 37 -20.64 -13.26 4.72
C GLU A 37 -19.60 -13.45 3.59
N GLY A 38 -18.62 -12.54 3.45
CA GLY A 38 -17.57 -12.63 2.45
C GLY A 38 -17.14 -11.30 1.84
N ILE A 39 -16.50 -11.41 0.67
CA ILE A 39 -16.10 -10.28 -0.18
C ILE A 39 -17.33 -9.87 -1.00
N GLU A 40 -17.57 -8.57 -1.06
CA GLU A 40 -18.75 -7.99 -1.71
C GLU A 40 -18.37 -7.20 -2.97
N GLU A 41 -19.15 -6.15 -3.33
CA GLU A 41 -18.90 -5.34 -4.51
C GLU A 41 -17.58 -4.56 -4.44
N SER A 42 -17.00 -4.32 -5.61
CA SER A 42 -15.84 -3.43 -5.76
C SER A 42 -16.26 -1.97 -5.53
N ILE A 43 -15.42 -1.23 -4.82
CA ILE A 43 -15.57 0.21 -4.56
C ILE A 43 -14.54 1.05 -5.31
N GLY A 44 -13.71 0.45 -6.14
CA GLY A 44 -12.67 1.11 -6.92
C GLY A 44 -11.28 0.55 -6.68
N THR A 45 -10.26 1.35 -6.93
CA THR A 45 -8.85 0.92 -6.86
C THR A 45 -8.01 1.86 -6.00
N VAL A 46 -6.90 1.33 -5.48
CA VAL A 46 -5.79 2.12 -4.93
C VAL A 46 -4.56 1.84 -5.78
N SER A 47 -4.02 2.87 -6.42
CA SER A 47 -2.79 2.78 -7.19
C SER A 47 -1.58 2.98 -6.28
N LEU A 48 -0.63 2.06 -6.31
CA LEU A 48 0.62 2.11 -5.57
C LEU A 48 1.74 2.54 -6.51
N GLU A 49 2.54 3.51 -6.10
CA GLU A 49 3.66 4.03 -6.89
C GLU A 49 4.90 4.17 -6.01
N HIS A 50 6.04 3.65 -6.51
CA HIS A 50 7.32 3.88 -5.85
C HIS A 50 7.77 5.33 -6.00
N THR A 51 8.20 5.96 -4.90
CA THR A 51 8.81 7.28 -4.90
C THR A 51 10.13 7.30 -4.12
N ASP A 52 10.94 8.33 -4.30
CA ASP A 52 12.17 8.55 -3.51
C ASP A 52 11.90 8.72 -2.00
N HIS A 53 10.63 8.94 -1.63
CA HIS A 53 10.22 9.25 -0.25
C HIS A 53 9.37 8.15 0.41
N GLY A 54 9.14 7.05 -0.28
CA GLY A 54 8.30 5.95 0.19
C GLY A 54 7.31 5.49 -0.87
N LEU A 55 6.30 4.75 -0.44
CA LEU A 55 5.21 4.28 -1.29
C LEU A 55 4.08 5.31 -1.31
N LEU A 56 3.73 5.80 -2.49
CA LEU A 56 2.57 6.68 -2.69
C LEU A 56 1.36 5.80 -3.00
N LEU A 57 0.29 5.98 -2.22
CA LEU A 57 -0.98 5.30 -2.40
C LEU A 57 -2.01 6.34 -2.88
N THR A 58 -2.52 6.15 -4.09
CA THR A 58 -3.51 7.05 -4.70
C THR A 58 -4.84 6.31 -4.81
N PRO A 59 -5.79 6.57 -3.89
CA PRO A 59 -7.11 5.97 -3.97
C PRO A 59 -7.96 6.60 -5.07
N SER A 60 -8.81 5.77 -5.68
CA SER A 60 -9.92 6.13 -6.56
C SER A 60 -11.11 5.28 -6.16
N LEU A 61 -11.69 5.60 -4.99
CA LEU A 61 -12.74 4.82 -4.34
C LEU A 61 -14.03 5.63 -4.27
N THR A 62 -15.17 4.92 -4.32
CA THR A 62 -16.52 5.47 -4.23
C THR A 62 -17.37 4.64 -3.27
N ASP A 63 -18.62 5.04 -3.06
CA ASP A 63 -19.60 4.33 -2.24
C ASP A 63 -19.19 4.13 -0.76
N LEU A 64 -18.46 5.11 -0.23
CA LEU A 64 -18.08 5.23 1.17
C LEU A 64 -18.87 6.35 1.85
N GLU A 65 -19.09 6.24 3.16
CA GLU A 65 -19.65 7.37 3.92
C GLU A 65 -18.57 8.46 4.11
N PRO A 66 -18.94 9.76 4.10
CA PRO A 66 -17.97 10.82 4.38
C PRO A 66 -17.31 10.69 5.75
N GLY A 67 -15.97 10.81 5.81
CA GLY A 67 -15.27 10.63 7.08
C GLY A 67 -13.76 10.47 6.95
N VAL A 68 -13.16 10.07 8.07
CA VAL A 68 -11.74 9.73 8.19
C VAL A 68 -11.64 8.32 8.75
N TYR A 69 -10.90 7.47 8.04
CA TYR A 69 -10.88 6.03 8.25
C TYR A 69 -9.46 5.53 8.51
N GLY A 70 -9.34 4.53 9.39
CA GLY A 70 -8.10 3.77 9.55
C GLY A 70 -7.77 3.04 8.24
N PHE A 71 -6.52 3.16 7.80
CA PHE A 71 -6.05 2.57 6.55
C PHE A 71 -4.72 1.88 6.79
N HIS A 72 -4.64 0.59 6.49
CA HIS A 72 -3.48 -0.22 6.85
C HIS A 72 -3.14 -1.27 5.79
N VAL A 73 -1.88 -1.72 5.81
CA VAL A 73 -1.43 -2.94 5.15
C VAL A 73 -1.53 -4.09 6.14
N HIS A 74 -2.22 -5.17 5.76
CA HIS A 74 -2.37 -6.39 6.53
C HIS A 74 -1.45 -7.52 6.03
N GLN A 75 -1.18 -8.49 6.91
CA GLN A 75 -0.16 -9.53 6.73
C GLN A 75 -0.37 -10.45 5.54
N ASN A 76 -1.61 -10.75 5.16
CA ASN A 76 -1.93 -11.80 4.18
C ASN A 76 -2.78 -11.27 3.04
N ALA A 77 -2.51 -11.71 1.81
CA ALA A 77 -3.31 -11.42 0.61
C ALA A 77 -4.63 -12.24 0.62
N ASN A 78 -5.43 -12.07 1.68
CA ASN A 78 -6.66 -12.83 1.83
C ASN A 78 -7.75 -12.00 2.53
N CYS A 79 -8.75 -11.56 1.76
CA CYS A 79 -9.86 -10.76 2.26
C CYS A 79 -11.07 -11.58 2.74
N GLU A 80 -10.94 -12.91 2.81
CA GLU A 80 -12.03 -13.77 3.28
C GLU A 80 -12.33 -13.60 4.78
N PRO A 81 -13.60 -13.75 5.21
CA PRO A 81 -13.91 -13.78 6.62
C PRO A 81 -13.35 -15.04 7.29
N ALA A 82 -13.18 -15.00 8.60
CA ALA A 82 -12.84 -16.16 9.41
C ALA A 82 -13.48 -16.07 10.80
N GLU A 83 -13.53 -17.18 11.51
CA GLU A 83 -13.97 -17.21 12.90
C GLU A 83 -12.94 -16.55 13.82
N ASN A 84 -13.40 -15.64 14.66
CA ASN A 84 -12.60 -15.07 15.74
C ASN A 84 -12.53 -16.04 16.95
N ASP A 85 -11.80 -15.67 18.00
CA ASP A 85 -11.63 -16.48 19.21
C ASP A 85 -12.95 -16.79 19.95
N SER A 86 -14.00 -16.05 19.66
CA SER A 86 -15.34 -16.28 20.22
C SER A 86 -16.21 -17.18 19.33
N GLY A 87 -15.72 -17.61 18.17
CA GLY A 87 -16.44 -18.42 17.19
C GLY A 87 -17.39 -17.60 16.31
N GLU A 88 -17.24 -16.28 16.26
CA GLU A 88 -18.04 -15.39 15.41
C GLU A 88 -17.29 -15.11 14.10
N MET A 89 -18.00 -15.21 12.96
CA MET A 89 -17.45 -14.81 11.67
C MET A 89 -17.16 -13.33 11.65
N THR A 90 -15.93 -12.98 11.29
CA THR A 90 -15.44 -11.59 11.25
C THR A 90 -14.92 -11.27 9.85
N ALA A 91 -15.36 -10.13 9.31
CA ALA A 91 -14.99 -9.64 7.99
C ALA A 91 -13.47 -9.60 7.79
N ALA A 92 -13.00 -10.13 6.67
CA ALA A 92 -11.60 -10.13 6.23
C ALA A 92 -10.58 -10.57 7.31
N LEU A 93 -10.99 -11.38 8.30
CA LEU A 93 -10.08 -11.80 9.38
C LEU A 93 -8.91 -12.62 8.88
N SER A 94 -9.06 -13.29 7.73
CA SER A 94 -7.99 -14.07 7.08
C SER A 94 -6.80 -13.19 6.62
N ALA A 95 -6.98 -11.86 6.51
CA ALA A 95 -5.89 -10.93 6.22
C ALA A 95 -4.85 -10.82 7.36
N GLY A 96 -5.17 -11.32 8.56
CA GLY A 96 -4.30 -11.22 9.73
C GLY A 96 -4.34 -9.85 10.39
N GLY A 97 -3.30 -9.51 11.15
CA GLY A 97 -3.07 -8.21 11.77
C GLY A 97 -2.43 -7.21 10.81
N HIS A 98 -2.06 -6.02 11.31
CA HIS A 98 -1.23 -5.06 10.58
C HIS A 98 0.10 -5.71 10.22
N TYR A 99 0.65 -5.35 9.05
CA TYR A 99 1.94 -5.87 8.60
C TYR A 99 3.06 -5.37 9.51
N ASP A 100 3.65 -6.28 10.28
CA ASP A 100 4.70 -6.00 11.25
C ASP A 100 5.86 -7.02 11.11
N PRO A 101 6.74 -6.82 10.12
CA PRO A 101 7.84 -7.75 9.85
C PRO A 101 8.93 -7.72 10.94
N GLU A 102 8.98 -6.69 11.77
CA GLU A 102 9.94 -6.51 12.86
C GLU A 102 9.40 -6.97 14.22
N GLU A 103 8.14 -7.46 14.27
CA GLU A 103 7.48 -7.94 15.50
C GLU A 103 7.51 -6.89 16.63
N THR A 104 7.20 -5.64 16.26
CA THR A 104 7.20 -4.51 17.22
C THR A 104 6.02 -4.57 18.16
N ASP A 105 4.90 -5.20 17.73
CA ASP A 105 3.63 -5.32 18.45
C ASP A 105 3.09 -3.95 18.94
N THR A 106 3.43 -2.85 18.24
CA THR A 106 2.99 -1.50 18.60
C THR A 106 2.41 -0.76 17.41
N HIS A 107 1.32 -0.02 17.65
CA HIS A 107 0.67 0.83 16.67
C HIS A 107 1.12 2.28 16.86
N GLN A 108 1.92 2.82 15.93
CA GLN A 108 2.51 4.17 16.05
C GLN A 108 2.32 5.03 14.80
N GLY A 109 1.41 4.59 13.92
CA GLY A 109 1.12 5.28 12.68
C GLY A 109 2.28 5.27 11.66
N PRO A 110 2.13 5.99 10.54
CA PRO A 110 3.02 5.87 9.38
C PRO A 110 4.44 6.41 9.59
N TYR A 111 4.66 7.22 10.62
CA TYR A 111 5.93 7.91 10.88
C TYR A 111 6.66 7.39 12.14
N GLY A 112 6.01 6.54 12.94
CA GLY A 112 6.58 5.92 14.14
C GLY A 112 7.42 4.70 13.82
N GLU A 113 7.89 4.02 14.89
CA GLU A 113 8.69 2.78 14.79
C GLU A 113 7.86 1.52 15.04
N GLY A 114 6.52 1.62 15.03
CA GLY A 114 5.59 0.50 15.17
C GLY A 114 5.38 -0.27 13.86
N HIS A 115 4.21 -0.92 13.73
CA HIS A 115 3.89 -1.74 12.55
C HIS A 115 4.26 -1.03 11.25
N LEU A 116 4.91 -1.74 10.33
CA LEU A 116 5.26 -1.20 9.02
C LEU A 116 4.02 -0.91 8.17
N GLY A 117 2.94 -1.66 8.42
CA GLY A 117 1.66 -1.52 7.73
C GLY A 117 0.78 -0.36 8.18
N ASP A 118 1.18 0.43 9.18
CA ASP A 118 0.42 1.61 9.60
C ASP A 118 0.54 2.71 8.55
N LEU A 119 -0.59 3.11 7.95
CA LEU A 119 -0.65 4.13 6.89
C LEU A 119 -1.24 5.45 7.43
N PRO A 120 -1.06 6.56 6.70
CA PRO A 120 -1.88 7.74 6.95
C PRO A 120 -3.35 7.41 6.74
N VAL A 121 -4.23 8.03 7.54
CA VAL A 121 -5.68 7.85 7.43
C VAL A 121 -6.20 8.12 6.03
N LEU A 122 -7.23 7.37 5.63
CA LEU A 122 -7.99 7.61 4.42
C LEU A 122 -9.05 8.69 4.68
N THR A 123 -9.15 9.68 3.80
CA THR A 123 -10.18 10.72 3.87
C THR A 123 -11.21 10.51 2.75
N VAL A 124 -12.48 10.47 3.13
CA VAL A 124 -13.64 10.40 2.22
C VAL A 124 -14.35 11.73 2.24
N ASN A 125 -14.59 12.32 1.06
CA ASN A 125 -15.24 13.61 0.90
C ASN A 125 -16.79 13.52 1.07
N GLU A 126 -17.47 14.66 0.96
CA GLU A 126 -18.94 14.75 1.09
C GLU A 126 -19.71 14.02 -0.02
N ASP A 127 -19.06 13.72 -1.15
CA ASP A 127 -19.62 12.96 -2.27
C ASP A 127 -19.42 11.44 -2.13
N GLY A 128 -18.82 10.99 -1.03
CA GLY A 128 -18.56 9.56 -0.78
C GLY A 128 -17.33 9.02 -1.52
N GLU A 129 -16.41 9.89 -1.92
CA GLU A 129 -15.23 9.55 -2.69
C GLU A 129 -13.95 9.69 -1.85
N ALA A 130 -13.04 8.70 -1.96
CA ALA A 130 -11.67 8.81 -1.50
C ALA A 130 -10.74 8.95 -2.70
N ASN A 131 -10.10 10.12 -2.84
CA ASN A 131 -9.24 10.46 -3.97
C ASN A 131 -8.00 11.28 -3.57
N LEU A 132 -7.73 11.43 -2.26
CA LEU A 132 -6.54 12.11 -1.76
C LEU A 132 -5.39 11.11 -1.60
N PRO A 133 -4.25 11.31 -2.30
CA PRO A 133 -3.09 10.44 -2.13
C PRO A 133 -2.51 10.53 -0.72
N VAL A 134 -2.00 9.40 -0.23
CA VAL A 134 -1.26 9.31 1.03
C VAL A 134 0.14 8.73 0.78
N LEU A 135 1.13 9.22 1.51
CA LEU A 135 2.51 8.74 1.42
C LEU A 135 2.85 7.88 2.65
N ALA A 136 3.24 6.64 2.40
CA ALA A 136 3.79 5.72 3.40
C ALA A 136 5.32 5.74 3.35
N PRO A 137 6.00 6.55 4.20
CA PRO A 137 7.43 6.83 4.03
C PRO A 137 8.34 5.63 4.34
N ARG A 138 7.83 4.66 5.10
CA ARG A 138 8.58 3.47 5.51
C ARG A 138 8.38 2.29 4.57
N LEU A 139 7.24 2.23 3.83
CA LEU A 139 6.91 1.16 2.89
C LEU A 139 7.64 1.32 1.54
N ARG A 140 7.86 0.17 0.91
CA ARG A 140 8.39 0.04 -0.45
C ARG A 140 7.47 -0.85 -1.29
N MET A 141 7.57 -0.77 -2.61
CA MET A 141 6.79 -1.62 -3.50
C MET A 141 7.04 -3.12 -3.24
N GLU A 142 8.27 -3.49 -2.89
CA GLU A 142 8.69 -4.86 -2.58
C GLU A 142 8.06 -5.44 -1.31
N ASP A 143 7.51 -4.61 -0.43
CA ASP A 143 6.82 -5.05 0.79
C ASP A 143 5.39 -5.53 0.51
N MET A 144 4.82 -5.13 -0.64
CA MET A 144 3.39 -5.28 -0.93
C MET A 144 2.93 -6.67 -1.40
N PRO A 145 3.73 -7.44 -2.17
CA PRO A 145 3.31 -8.78 -2.61
C PRO A 145 2.96 -9.70 -1.44
N GLY A 146 1.82 -10.39 -1.53
CA GLY A 146 1.32 -11.27 -0.47
C GLY A 146 0.64 -10.55 0.70
N ARG A 147 0.28 -9.28 0.56
CA ARG A 147 -0.37 -8.43 1.57
C ARG A 147 -1.78 -8.04 1.15
N ALA A 148 -2.51 -7.39 2.05
CA ALA A 148 -3.79 -6.78 1.72
C ALA A 148 -3.83 -5.32 2.21
N LEU A 149 -4.46 -4.45 1.41
CA LEU A 149 -4.90 -3.14 1.89
C LEU A 149 -6.21 -3.29 2.65
N MET A 150 -6.35 -2.58 3.76
CA MET A 150 -7.54 -2.64 4.61
C MET A 150 -8.01 -1.24 4.98
N ILE A 151 -9.32 -1.00 4.84
CA ILE A 151 -9.99 0.19 5.36
C ILE A 151 -10.85 -0.25 6.53
N HIS A 152 -10.75 0.48 7.64
CA HIS A 152 -11.51 0.22 8.86
C HIS A 152 -12.65 1.22 9.03
N GLU A 153 -13.73 0.84 9.70
CA GLU A 153 -14.92 1.68 9.95
C GLU A 153 -14.60 2.90 10.84
N GLY A 154 -13.69 2.73 11.80
CA GLY A 154 -13.22 3.80 12.69
C GLY A 154 -12.07 4.61 12.08
N GLY A 155 -11.72 5.72 12.75
CA GLY A 155 -10.51 6.49 12.45
C GLY A 155 -9.24 5.82 12.95
N ASP A 156 -8.17 6.61 13.05
CA ASP A 156 -6.88 6.13 13.57
C ASP A 156 -6.23 7.24 14.42
N THR A 157 -5.86 6.91 15.66
CA THR A 157 -5.18 7.83 16.58
C THR A 157 -3.66 7.79 16.47
N TYR A 158 -3.12 6.80 15.73
CA TYR A 158 -1.69 6.48 15.65
C TYR A 158 -1.05 6.10 16.98
N GLU A 159 -1.85 5.57 17.90
CA GLU A 159 -1.43 5.10 19.22
C GLU A 159 -2.04 3.71 19.50
N ASP A 160 -1.48 2.96 20.46
CA ASP A 160 -2.00 1.65 20.85
C ASP A 160 -3.37 1.73 21.54
N GLU A 161 -3.71 2.89 22.10
CA GLU A 161 -4.98 3.13 22.79
C GLU A 161 -5.82 4.22 22.09
N PRO A 162 -7.04 3.92 21.69
CA PRO A 162 -7.72 2.62 21.76
C PRO A 162 -7.02 1.56 20.89
N HIS A 163 -7.25 0.28 21.17
CA HIS A 163 -6.57 -0.84 20.50
C HIS A 163 -6.43 -0.64 18.99
N LEU A 164 -5.21 -0.71 18.48
CA LEU A 164 -4.83 -0.46 17.08
C LEU A 164 -5.43 0.86 16.53
N GLY A 165 -5.24 1.95 17.26
CA GLY A 165 -5.69 3.27 16.84
C GLY A 165 -7.20 3.49 16.85
N GLY A 166 -7.98 2.47 17.21
CA GLY A 166 -9.45 2.55 17.23
C GLY A 166 -10.12 2.28 15.88
N GLY A 167 -9.42 1.70 14.92
CA GLY A 167 -9.94 1.37 13.58
C GLY A 167 -11.20 0.49 13.62
N GLY A 168 -11.26 -0.49 14.53
CA GLY A 168 -12.46 -1.32 14.73
C GLY A 168 -12.72 -2.25 13.54
N THR A 169 -13.98 -2.27 13.09
CA THR A 169 -14.47 -3.18 12.04
C THR A 169 -13.76 -2.97 10.71
N ARG A 170 -13.43 -4.05 10.03
CA ARG A 170 -12.91 -4.05 8.65
C ARG A 170 -14.06 -3.86 7.68
N MET A 171 -14.01 -2.83 6.84
CA MET A 171 -15.11 -2.49 5.94
C MET A 171 -14.77 -2.67 4.47
N ALA A 172 -13.50 -2.55 4.09
CA ALA A 172 -13.06 -2.83 2.73
C ALA A 172 -11.64 -3.39 2.69
N CYS A 173 -11.39 -4.28 1.74
CA CYS A 173 -10.13 -5.02 1.62
C CYS A 173 -9.75 -5.20 0.14
N GLY A 174 -8.45 -5.11 -0.15
CA GLY A 174 -7.88 -5.40 -1.47
C GLY A 174 -6.66 -6.30 -1.34
N ALA A 175 -6.71 -7.52 -1.86
CA ALA A 175 -5.62 -8.48 -1.81
C ALA A 175 -4.58 -8.20 -2.91
N ILE A 176 -3.31 -8.32 -2.57
CA ILE A 176 -2.15 -8.13 -3.46
C ILE A 176 -1.45 -9.47 -3.58
N GLU A 177 -1.69 -10.15 -4.69
CA GLU A 177 -1.09 -11.46 -4.97
C GLU A 177 0.45 -11.39 -5.02
N SER A 178 1.10 -12.56 -4.86
CA SER A 178 2.56 -12.69 -4.80
C SER A 178 3.19 -12.80 -6.18
#